data_5915977d28229e93868cc9e5a14aa165
#
_entry.id   5915977d28229e93868cc9e5a14aa165
#
_cell.length_a   1.000
_cell.length_b   1.000
_cell.length_c   1.000
_cell.angle_alpha   90.00
_cell.angle_beta   90.00
_cell.angle_gamma   90.00
#
_symmetry.space_group_name_H-M   'P 1'
#
loop_
_entity.id
_entity.type
_entity.pdbx_description
1 polymer ?
#
loop_
_entity_poly.entity_id
_entity_poly.type
_entity_poly.pdbx_seq_one_letter_code
_entity_poly.pdbx_strand_id
1 'polypeptide(L)' 'MDMRVDRSGQVKILVFNIAGEEVVQLLNKNESQGNYRVDWDGKNTNGETVGNGVYFVLIQQLSGLTTRRVIVLK' A
#
# COMPACT_ATOMS: atom_id res chain seq x y z
N MET A 1 0.84 7.59 -5.23
CA MET A 1 -0.50 6.99 -5.37
C MET A 1 -1.49 7.80 -4.58
N ASP A 2 -2.54 8.24 -5.22
CA ASP A 2 -3.59 8.99 -4.56
C ASP A 2 -4.67 8.02 -4.09
N MET A 3 -5.19 8.26 -2.89
CA MET A 3 -6.26 7.43 -2.34
C MET A 3 -7.28 8.31 -1.61
N ARG A 4 -8.49 7.80 -1.52
CA ARG A 4 -9.54 8.47 -0.74
C ARG A 4 -9.94 7.61 0.45
N VAL A 5 -9.97 8.23 1.62
CA VAL A 5 -10.55 7.63 2.82
C VAL A 5 -12.02 8.06 2.85
N ASP A 6 -12.93 7.11 2.64
CA ASP A 6 -14.36 7.37 2.54
C ASP A 6 -15.00 7.55 3.92
N ARG A 7 -14.46 6.90 4.93
CA ARG A 7 -14.95 6.96 6.31
C ARG A 7 -13.77 7.05 7.25
N SER A 8 -13.79 8.01 8.17
CA SER A 8 -12.76 8.14 9.20
C SER A 8 -12.65 6.85 10.00
N GLY A 9 -11.44 6.39 10.21
CA GLY A 9 -11.16 5.17 10.94
C GLY A 9 -9.78 4.63 10.59
N GLN A 10 -9.51 3.39 10.99
CA GLN A 10 -8.22 2.77 10.73
C GLN A 10 -8.03 2.51 9.24
N VAL A 11 -6.88 2.91 8.73
CA VAL A 11 -6.44 2.67 7.36
C VAL A 11 -5.14 1.89 7.40
N LYS A 12 -5.07 0.81 6.64
CA LYS A 12 -3.90 -0.03 6.56
C LYS A 12 -3.53 -0.23 5.10
N ILE A 13 -2.28 0.01 4.75
CA ILE A 13 -1.79 -0.13 3.38
C ILE A 13 -0.58 -1.05 3.38
N LEU A 14 -0.67 -2.14 2.64
CA LEU A 14 0.34 -3.18 2.56
C LEU A 14 0.75 -3.40 1.12
N VAL A 15 2.02 -3.76 0.91
CA VAL A 15 2.53 -4.17 -0.40
C VAL A 15 2.85 -5.65 -0.37
N PHE A 16 2.38 -6.39 -1.36
CA PHE A 16 2.63 -7.83 -1.53
C PHE A 16 3.33 -8.10 -2.85
N ASN A 17 4.15 -9.14 -2.88
CA ASN A 17 4.74 -9.61 -4.13
C ASN A 17 3.79 -10.60 -4.83
N ILE A 18 4.21 -11.10 -5.98
CA ILE A 18 3.39 -12.02 -6.79
C ILE A 18 3.13 -13.37 -6.09
N ALA A 19 3.99 -13.74 -5.14
CA ALA A 19 3.80 -14.96 -4.35
C ALA A 19 2.82 -14.76 -3.19
N GLY A 20 2.33 -13.54 -2.99
CA GLY A 20 1.43 -13.22 -1.89
C GLY A 20 2.12 -12.94 -0.58
N GLU A 21 3.44 -12.75 -0.59
CA GLU A 21 4.20 -12.42 0.60
C GLU A 21 4.19 -10.92 0.85
N GLU A 22 4.02 -10.53 2.12
CA GLU A 22 4.07 -9.12 2.50
C GLU A 22 5.49 -8.57 2.32
N VAL A 23 5.60 -7.48 1.58
CA VAL A 23 6.87 -6.80 1.30
C VAL A 23 7.11 -5.70 2.32
N VAL A 24 6.12 -4.84 2.51
CA VAL A 24 6.21 -3.71 3.44
C VAL A 24 4.81 -3.22 3.79
N GLN A 25 4.68 -2.65 4.99
CA GLN A 25 3.49 -1.93 5.42
C GLN A 25 3.76 -0.44 5.27
N LEU A 26 2.97 0.25 4.43
CA LEU A 26 3.17 1.67 4.16
C LEU A 26 2.44 2.56 5.15
N LEU A 27 1.29 2.10 5.66
CA LEU A 27 0.46 2.89 6.57
C LEU A 27 -0.34 1.95 7.45
N ASN A 28 -0.50 2.32 8.72
CA ASN A 28 -1.38 1.64 9.66
C ASN A 28 -1.71 2.59 10.80
N LYS A 29 -2.73 3.40 10.58
CA LYS A 29 -3.18 4.37 11.61
C LYS A 29 -4.59 4.83 11.31
N ASN A 30 -5.17 5.57 12.26
CA ASN A 30 -6.45 6.23 12.06
C ASN A 30 -6.26 7.46 11.19
N GLU A 31 -7.09 7.57 10.16
CA GLU A 31 -7.10 8.70 9.25
C GLU A 31 -8.50 9.30 9.19
N SER A 32 -8.56 10.61 9.01
CA SER A 32 -9.83 11.31 8.79
C SER A 32 -10.26 11.12 7.33
N GLN A 33 -11.57 11.23 7.10
CA GLN A 33 -12.12 11.25 5.75
C GLN A 33 -11.41 12.32 4.92
N GLY A 34 -11.03 11.97 3.70
CA GLY A 34 -10.34 12.90 2.80
C GLY A 34 -9.50 12.20 1.76
N ASN A 35 -8.75 13.02 1.02
CA ASN A 35 -7.83 12.54 -0.01
C ASN A 35 -6.40 12.53 0.53
N TYR A 36 -5.67 11.46 0.24
CA TYR A 36 -4.30 11.28 0.72
C TYR A 36 -3.41 10.83 -0.41
N ARG A 37 -2.14 11.18 -0.31
CA ARG A 37 -1.12 10.68 -1.21
C ARG A 37 -0.19 9.75 -0.43
N VAL A 38 0.02 8.55 -0.96
CA VAL A 38 0.92 7.56 -0.38
C VAL A 38 1.90 7.13 -1.47
N ASP A 39 3.18 7.24 -1.18
CA ASP A 39 4.23 6.84 -2.11
C ASP A 39 5.00 5.65 -1.53
N TRP A 40 5.29 4.69 -2.41
CA TRP A 40 6.16 3.57 -2.09
C TRP A 40 7.50 3.77 -2.79
N ASP A 41 8.57 3.71 -2.02
CA ASP A 41 9.93 3.94 -2.52
C ASP A 41 10.57 2.70 -3.14
N GLY A 42 9.83 1.60 -3.27
CA GLY A 42 10.34 0.35 -3.82
C GLY A 42 11.22 -0.44 -2.87
N LYS A 43 11.09 -0.21 -1.57
CA LYS A 43 11.87 -0.92 -0.56
C LYS A 43 10.99 -1.81 0.31
N ASN A 44 11.58 -2.89 0.82
CA ASN A 44 10.92 -3.78 1.76
C ASN A 44 11.04 -3.25 3.20
N THR A 45 10.52 -4.01 4.16
CA THR A 45 10.55 -3.62 5.57
C THR A 45 11.97 -3.40 6.10
N ASN A 46 12.94 -4.09 5.54
CA ASN A 46 14.34 -3.97 5.96
C ASN A 46 15.09 -2.82 5.27
N GLY A 47 14.40 -2.05 4.43
CA GLY A 47 15.02 -0.95 3.69
C GLY A 47 15.78 -1.38 2.45
N GLU A 48 15.63 -2.63 2.03
CA GLU A 48 16.28 -3.16 0.83
C GLU A 48 15.40 -2.92 -0.39
N THR A 49 16.03 -2.54 -1.51
CA THR A 49 15.33 -2.33 -2.76
C THR A 49 14.83 -3.66 -3.31
N VAL A 50 13.53 -3.71 -3.66
CA VAL A 50 12.93 -4.93 -4.21
C VAL A 50 13.35 -5.13 -5.67
N GLY A 51 13.20 -6.36 -6.15
CA GLY A 51 13.47 -6.70 -7.55
C GLY A 51 12.42 -6.15 -8.50
N ASN A 52 12.78 -6.13 -9.80
CA ASN A 52 11.82 -5.79 -10.85
C ASN A 52 10.69 -6.81 -10.86
N GLY A 53 9.49 -6.35 -11.09
CA GLY A 53 8.33 -7.24 -11.18
C GLY A 53 7.04 -6.55 -10.82
N VAL A 54 6.03 -7.39 -10.63
CA VAL A 54 4.68 -6.94 -10.30
C VAL A 54 4.45 -7.04 -8.80
N TYR A 55 3.91 -5.98 -8.23
CA TYR A 55 3.57 -5.90 -6.81
C TYR A 55 2.11 -5.46 -6.67
N PHE A 56 1.51 -5.80 -5.55
CA PHE A 56 0.12 -5.44 -5.26
C PHE A 56 0.06 -4.60 -4.00
N VAL A 57 -0.64 -3.48 -4.08
CA VAL A 57 -0.87 -2.61 -2.93
C VAL A 57 -2.30 -2.85 -2.46
N LEU A 58 -2.43 -3.33 -1.24
CA LEU A 58 -3.73 -3.58 -0.61
C LEU A 58 -4.03 -2.42 0.33
N ILE A 59 -5.18 -1.79 0.12
CA ILE A 59 -5.68 -0.69 0.95
C ILE A 59 -6.89 -1.21 1.71
N GLN A 60 -6.79 -1.26 3.04
CA GLN A 60 -7.88 -1.63 3.93
C GLN A 60 -8.40 -0.40 4.65
N GLN A 61 -9.70 -0.18 4.59
CA GLN A 61 -10.35 0.89 5.35
C GLN A 61 -11.76 0.43 5.74
N LEU A 62 -12.47 1.24 6.54
CA LEU A 62 -13.80 0.84 7.01
C LEU A 62 -14.78 0.61 5.88
N SER A 63 -14.66 1.35 4.78
CA SER A 63 -15.54 1.19 3.62
C SER A 63 -15.24 -0.04 2.78
N GLY A 64 -14.10 -0.71 2.99
CA GLY A 64 -13.76 -1.94 2.26
C GLY A 64 -12.30 -2.05 1.87
N LEU A 65 -12.03 -2.97 0.96
CA LEU A 65 -10.69 -3.29 0.46
C LEU A 65 -10.55 -2.84 -0.98
N THR A 66 -9.36 -2.30 -1.28
CA THR A 66 -8.99 -1.95 -2.66
C THR A 66 -7.60 -2.53 -2.93
N THR A 67 -7.42 -3.16 -4.08
CA THR A 67 -6.13 -3.69 -4.51
C THR A 67 -5.69 -2.96 -5.77
N ARG A 68 -4.45 -2.51 -5.81
CA ARG A 68 -3.85 -1.86 -6.97
C ARG A 68 -2.58 -2.60 -7.37
N ARG A 69 -2.37 -2.73 -8.68
CA ARG A 69 -1.16 -3.36 -9.22
C ARG A 69 -0.13 -2.28 -9.50
N VAL A 70 1.13 -2.56 -9.12
CA VAL A 70 2.26 -1.67 -9.36
C VAL A 70 3.36 -2.48 -10.03
N ILE A 71 3.97 -1.91 -11.07
CA ILE A 71 5.09 -2.54 -11.77
C ILE A 71 6.36 -1.78 -11.39
N VAL A 72 7.36 -2.51 -10.88
CA VAL A 72 8.67 -1.95 -10.56
C VAL A 72 9.63 -2.29 -11.69
N LEU A 73 10.15 -1.26 -12.33
CA LEU A 73 11.16 -1.36 -13.38
C LEU A 73 12.33 -0.45 -13.02
N LYS A 74 13.52 -1.00 -13.09
CA LYS A 74 14.75 -0.26 -12.75
C LYS A 74 15.66 -0.15 -13.96
#